data_e834fec1ed9c5ca5cb68343fa6357953
#
_entry.id   e834fec1ed9c5ca5cb68343fa6357953
#
_cell.length_a   1.000
_cell.length_b   1.000
_cell.length_c   1.000
_cell.angle_alpha   90.00
_cell.angle_beta   90.00
_cell.angle_gamma   90.00
#
_symmetry.space_group_name_H-M   'P 1'
#
loop_
_entity.id
_entity.type
_entity.pdbx_description
1 polymer ?
#
loop_
_entity_poly.entity_id
_entity_poly.type
_entity_poly.pdbx_seq_one_letter_code
_entity_poly.pdbx_strand_id
1 'polypeptide(L)'
;MGMIRKTAKTGILVLLIALLVSCASGRPAGKRDNGEPEKQEEQQSEEMQEPVQDQEEVEEEAAEVNTDNITINTQSSIRIEGDKIIYIDPYKRTEAAHDADLILITHAHYDHFDEPSLKNVAKDDSVIVCPESMLADVTRLNIKGQNKNIDAGIVSMNAGDTEEICEGITVEAVPAYNLNKNFHPKANGWVGYIIIVDGVRYYAAGDTDALPELEDVACDIAFVPVGGTYTMTATEAAGLVNKIKPAYAIPIHYGTIVGRAADADTFGAALDKDITMVRKVEDAK
;
A
#
# COMPACT_ATOMS: atom_id res chain seq x y z
N MET A 1 -10.14 -26.86 36.24
CA MET A 1 -10.64 -28.00 35.45
C MET A 1 -11.68 -27.41 34.47
N GLY A 2 -11.28 -27.03 33.28
CA GLY A 2 -12.12 -26.33 32.30
C GLY A 2 -11.50 -26.49 30.93
N MET A 3 -12.22 -27.14 30.05
CA MET A 3 -11.80 -27.68 28.74
C MET A 3 -11.44 -26.59 27.73
N ILE A 4 -10.29 -26.77 27.09
CA ILE A 4 -9.86 -26.07 25.88
C ILE A 4 -10.64 -26.66 24.69
N ARG A 5 -11.44 -25.86 24.00
CA ARG A 5 -12.05 -26.22 22.71
C ARG A 5 -11.15 -25.69 21.59
N LYS A 6 -10.51 -26.61 20.87
CA LYS A 6 -9.84 -26.34 19.59
C LYS A 6 -10.91 -26.22 18.50
N THR A 7 -10.98 -25.11 17.81
CA THR A 7 -11.73 -24.97 16.55
C THR A 7 -10.81 -25.28 15.38
N ALA A 8 -11.23 -26.26 14.57
CA ALA A 8 -10.54 -26.70 13.36
C ALA A 8 -10.82 -25.73 12.21
N LYS A 9 -9.76 -25.25 11.56
CA LYS A 9 -9.85 -24.55 10.28
C LYS A 9 -10.09 -25.56 9.16
N THR A 10 -11.23 -25.43 8.48
CA THR A 10 -11.58 -26.24 7.29
C THR A 10 -10.93 -25.61 6.07
N GLY A 11 -9.83 -26.22 5.59
CA GLY A 11 -9.20 -25.83 4.34
C GLY A 11 -10.04 -26.34 3.14
N ILE A 12 -10.35 -25.45 2.21
CA ILE A 12 -10.93 -25.81 0.91
C ILE A 12 -9.82 -26.23 -0.03
N LEU A 13 -9.77 -27.53 -0.31
CA LEU A 13 -8.88 -28.15 -1.29
C LEU A 13 -9.47 -27.98 -2.70
N VAL A 14 -8.89 -27.14 -3.53
CA VAL A 14 -9.22 -27.04 -4.96
C VAL A 14 -8.49 -28.16 -5.71
N LEU A 15 -9.25 -29.13 -6.22
CA LEU A 15 -8.74 -30.25 -6.99
C LEU A 15 -8.61 -29.87 -8.47
N LEU A 16 -7.37 -29.66 -8.95
CA LEU A 16 -7.08 -29.55 -10.39
C LEU A 16 -7.07 -30.94 -11.02
N ILE A 17 -8.05 -31.20 -11.91
CA ILE A 17 -8.06 -32.41 -12.77
C ILE A 17 -7.28 -32.08 -14.03
N ALA A 18 -6.10 -32.69 -14.20
CA ALA A 18 -5.34 -32.69 -15.44
C ALA A 18 -5.79 -33.83 -16.31
N LEU A 19 -6.36 -33.55 -17.47
CA LEU A 19 -6.67 -34.53 -18.53
C LEU A 19 -5.40 -34.78 -19.36
N LEU A 20 -4.83 -35.98 -19.22
CA LEU A 20 -3.80 -36.51 -20.10
C LEU A 20 -4.46 -37.17 -21.31
N VAL A 21 -4.27 -36.64 -22.49
CA VAL A 21 -4.58 -37.31 -23.76
C VAL A 21 -3.34 -38.06 -24.22
N SER A 22 -3.43 -39.37 -24.24
CA SER A 22 -2.40 -40.28 -24.76
C SER A 22 -2.65 -40.58 -26.24
N CYS A 23 -1.68 -40.23 -27.09
CA CYS A 23 -1.63 -40.70 -28.49
C CYS A 23 -0.97 -42.08 -28.55
N ALA A 24 -1.65 -43.06 -29.16
CA ALA A 24 -1.03 -44.28 -29.62
C ALA A 24 -1.37 -44.53 -31.09
N SER A 25 -0.35 -44.67 -31.89
CA SER A 25 -0.29 -44.99 -33.31
C SER A 25 -0.57 -46.45 -33.59
N GLY A 26 -1.21 -46.76 -34.75
CA GLY A 26 -1.31 -48.10 -35.30
C GLY A 26 -2.14 -48.20 -36.57
N ARG A 27 -1.52 -48.24 -37.77
CA ARG A 27 -2.09 -48.76 -38.99
C ARG A 27 -1.86 -50.27 -39.05
N PRO A 28 -2.74 -51.07 -39.79
CA PRO A 28 -2.52 -51.26 -41.24
C PRO A 28 -3.78 -51.47 -42.08
N ALA A 29 -3.56 -51.28 -43.36
CA ALA A 29 -4.09 -51.58 -44.66
C ALA A 29 -5.26 -52.55 -44.87
N GLY A 30 -6.15 -52.13 -45.81
CA GLY A 30 -6.60 -52.98 -46.97
C GLY A 30 -8.06 -53.33 -47.03
N LYS A 31 -8.86 -52.79 -47.94
CA LYS A 31 -9.40 -53.34 -49.20
C LYS A 31 -10.59 -52.49 -49.65
N ARG A 32 -10.59 -52.32 -50.98
CA ARG A 32 -11.66 -51.71 -51.81
C ARG A 32 -12.91 -52.57 -51.82
N ASP A 33 -14.09 -51.94 -51.85
CA ASP A 33 -15.19 -52.43 -52.74
C ASP A 33 -16.13 -51.25 -53.06
N ASN A 34 -16.75 -51.41 -54.27
CA ASN A 34 -17.57 -50.44 -54.99
C ASN A 34 -19.02 -50.44 -54.48
N GLY A 35 -19.71 -49.31 -54.55
CA GLY A 35 -21.16 -49.25 -54.42
C GLY A 35 -21.68 -47.82 -54.55
N GLU A 36 -22.57 -47.66 -55.54
CA GLU A 36 -23.17 -46.47 -56.12
C GLU A 36 -24.02 -45.59 -55.15
N PRO A 37 -24.49 -44.42 -55.60
CA PRO A 37 -24.76 -43.25 -54.70
C PRO A 37 -26.22 -43.16 -54.27
N GLU A 38 -26.49 -42.86 -53.02
CA GLU A 38 -27.79 -42.41 -52.52
C GLU A 38 -27.79 -40.93 -52.15
N LYS A 39 -28.92 -40.30 -52.46
CA LYS A 39 -29.26 -38.91 -52.47
C LYS A 39 -29.03 -38.26 -51.05
N GLN A 40 -28.34 -37.12 -51.01
CA GLN A 40 -28.28 -36.19 -49.91
C GLN A 40 -29.59 -35.41 -49.83
N GLU A 41 -30.31 -35.54 -48.72
CA GLU A 41 -31.27 -34.53 -48.21
C GLU A 41 -30.50 -33.48 -47.45
N GLU A 42 -30.58 -32.21 -47.91
CA GLU A 42 -30.10 -31.03 -47.21
C GLU A 42 -30.97 -30.80 -45.97
N GLN A 43 -30.44 -31.05 -44.78
CA GLN A 43 -30.96 -30.47 -43.55
C GLN A 43 -30.26 -29.14 -43.32
N GLN A 44 -30.99 -28.06 -43.54
CA GLN A 44 -30.63 -26.72 -43.07
C GLN A 44 -30.63 -26.74 -41.53
N SER A 45 -29.44 -26.60 -40.93
CA SER A 45 -29.28 -26.26 -39.52
C SER A 45 -29.43 -24.75 -39.38
N GLU A 46 -30.54 -24.30 -38.80
CA GLU A 46 -30.70 -22.93 -38.32
C GLU A 46 -29.69 -22.69 -37.19
N GLU A 47 -28.70 -21.90 -37.48
CA GLU A 47 -27.73 -21.38 -36.51
C GLU A 47 -28.43 -20.32 -35.67
N MET A 48 -28.85 -20.70 -34.44
CA MET A 48 -29.37 -19.77 -33.46
C MET A 48 -28.20 -18.88 -32.97
N GLN A 49 -28.15 -17.66 -33.45
CA GLN A 49 -27.28 -16.62 -32.94
C GLN A 49 -27.77 -16.24 -31.53
N GLU A 50 -26.96 -16.55 -30.51
CA GLU A 50 -27.13 -15.99 -29.18
C GLU A 50 -26.94 -14.47 -29.24
N PRO A 51 -27.74 -13.69 -28.47
CA PRO A 51 -27.58 -12.24 -28.46
C PRO A 51 -26.25 -11.91 -27.78
N VAL A 52 -25.39 -11.20 -28.53
CA VAL A 52 -24.20 -10.52 -27.97
C VAL A 52 -24.69 -9.53 -26.90
N GLN A 53 -24.44 -9.83 -25.64
CA GLN A 53 -24.59 -8.84 -24.57
C GLN A 53 -23.54 -7.77 -24.80
N ASP A 54 -24.01 -6.55 -25.12
CA ASP A 54 -23.21 -5.33 -25.03
C ASP A 54 -22.72 -5.23 -23.57
N GLN A 55 -21.46 -5.54 -23.34
CA GLN A 55 -20.77 -5.16 -22.11
C GLN A 55 -20.56 -3.66 -22.24
N GLU A 56 -21.39 -2.86 -21.57
CA GLU A 56 -21.06 -1.49 -21.27
C GLU A 56 -19.73 -1.51 -20.51
N GLU A 57 -18.64 -1.16 -21.17
CA GLU A 57 -17.39 -0.77 -20.52
C GLU A 57 -17.73 0.46 -19.68
N VAL A 58 -17.88 0.26 -18.38
CA VAL A 58 -17.91 1.37 -17.42
C VAL A 58 -16.48 1.94 -17.48
N GLU A 59 -16.30 3.04 -18.20
CA GLU A 59 -15.08 3.85 -18.10
C GLU A 59 -15.00 4.32 -16.63
N GLU A 60 -14.16 3.68 -15.84
CA GLU A 60 -13.83 4.10 -14.50
C GLU A 60 -13.09 5.45 -14.66
N GLU A 61 -13.78 6.54 -14.32
CA GLU A 61 -13.22 7.89 -14.40
C GLU A 61 -11.98 7.93 -13.51
N ALA A 62 -10.80 8.10 -14.12
CA ALA A 62 -9.54 8.08 -13.37
C ALA A 62 -9.59 9.14 -12.26
N ALA A 63 -9.27 8.75 -11.03
CA ALA A 63 -9.27 9.65 -9.88
C ALA A 63 -8.38 10.88 -10.15
N GLU A 64 -8.88 12.07 -9.83
CA GLU A 64 -8.11 13.30 -9.96
C GLU A 64 -7.04 13.34 -8.86
N VAL A 65 -5.78 13.12 -9.26
CA VAL A 65 -4.66 13.14 -8.32
C VAL A 65 -4.24 14.59 -8.06
N ASN A 66 -4.39 15.06 -6.82
CA ASN A 66 -3.93 16.38 -6.39
C ASN A 66 -3.33 16.29 -4.97
N THR A 67 -2.76 17.37 -4.49
CA THR A 67 -2.09 17.41 -3.18
C THR A 67 -2.73 18.40 -2.20
N ASP A 68 -3.86 19.02 -2.55
CA ASP A 68 -4.47 20.11 -1.76
C ASP A 68 -5.02 19.62 -0.43
N ASN A 69 -5.41 18.36 -0.39
CA ASN A 69 -5.90 17.65 0.79
C ASN A 69 -4.79 17.16 1.76
N ILE A 70 -3.51 17.49 1.47
CA ILE A 70 -2.36 17.01 2.25
C ILE A 70 -1.77 18.14 3.06
N THR A 71 -1.55 17.91 4.36
CA THR A 71 -0.81 18.80 5.25
C THR A 71 0.29 18.06 6.01
N ILE A 72 1.44 18.72 6.21
CA ILE A 72 2.58 18.19 6.97
C ILE A 72 3.07 19.29 7.90
N ASN A 73 2.78 19.19 9.19
CA ASN A 73 3.20 20.23 10.13
C ASN A 73 4.71 20.21 10.42
N THR A 74 5.31 19.02 10.53
CA THR A 74 6.75 18.86 10.81
C THR A 74 7.21 17.44 10.47
N GLN A 75 8.49 17.26 10.21
CA GLN A 75 9.13 15.95 9.97
C GLN A 75 8.35 15.08 8.97
N SER A 76 7.84 13.95 9.44
CA SER A 76 7.03 12.98 8.69
C SER A 76 5.57 12.95 9.13
N SER A 77 5.10 13.98 9.85
CA SER A 77 3.74 14.05 10.39
C SER A 77 2.74 14.47 9.33
N ILE A 78 2.25 13.50 8.56
CA ILE A 78 1.36 13.69 7.41
C ILE A 78 -0.10 13.58 7.84
N ARG A 79 -0.96 14.43 7.28
CA ARG A 79 -2.42 14.32 7.36
C ARG A 79 -2.97 14.40 5.95
N ILE A 80 -3.80 13.43 5.59
CA ILE A 80 -4.55 13.38 4.33
C ILE A 80 -6.03 13.52 4.69
N GLU A 81 -6.71 14.48 4.07
CA GLU A 81 -8.12 14.80 4.31
C GLU A 81 -8.96 14.42 3.09
N GLY A 82 -9.98 13.59 3.29
CA GLY A 82 -10.97 13.15 2.30
C GLY A 82 -12.26 12.80 3.03
N ASP A 83 -13.01 11.86 2.51
CA ASP A 83 -14.16 11.27 3.24
C ASP A 83 -13.72 10.63 4.56
N LYS A 84 -12.48 10.20 4.61
CA LYS A 84 -11.76 9.71 5.78
C LYS A 84 -10.54 10.59 6.07
N ILE A 85 -10.26 10.80 7.35
CA ILE A 85 -9.07 11.53 7.80
C ILE A 85 -7.99 10.54 8.19
N ILE A 86 -6.84 10.60 7.50
CA ILE A 86 -5.72 9.68 7.67
C ILE A 86 -4.52 10.45 8.22
N TYR A 87 -3.94 9.93 9.30
CA TYR A 87 -2.68 10.42 9.85
C TYR A 87 -1.59 9.37 9.68
N ILE A 88 -0.39 9.83 9.29
CA ILE A 88 0.81 9.00 9.25
C ILE A 88 1.85 9.67 10.14
N ASP A 89 2.40 8.90 11.08
CA ASP A 89 3.41 9.34 12.03
C ASP A 89 3.08 10.69 12.69
N PRO A 90 1.92 10.86 13.34
CA PRO A 90 1.55 12.13 13.95
C PRO A 90 2.56 12.54 15.02
N TYR A 91 3.21 13.68 14.81
CA TYR A 91 4.25 14.23 15.68
C TYR A 91 4.03 15.73 15.92
N LYS A 92 4.20 16.17 17.18
CA LYS A 92 3.94 17.57 17.60
C LYS A 92 2.55 18.08 17.20
N ARG A 93 1.55 17.20 17.16
CA ARG A 93 0.15 17.56 17.01
C ARG A 93 -0.37 18.01 18.39
N THR A 94 -0.41 19.32 18.63
CA THR A 94 -0.75 19.90 19.94
C THR A 94 -2.24 20.13 20.11
N GLU A 95 -3.00 20.20 19.02
CA GLU A 95 -4.44 20.35 19.04
C GLU A 95 -5.13 18.99 19.21
N ALA A 96 -6.10 18.93 20.11
CA ALA A 96 -6.92 17.75 20.34
C ALA A 96 -8.04 17.69 19.26
N ALA A 97 -7.66 17.30 18.03
CA ALA A 97 -8.56 17.25 16.89
C ALA A 97 -9.58 16.11 17.03
N HIS A 98 -9.13 14.95 17.53
CA HIS A 98 -9.94 13.74 17.69
C HIS A 98 -10.78 13.40 16.44
N ASP A 99 -10.14 13.50 15.26
CA ASP A 99 -10.79 13.37 13.97
C ASP A 99 -10.24 12.22 13.10
N ALA A 100 -9.17 11.54 13.53
CA ALA A 100 -8.54 10.48 12.76
C ALA A 100 -9.46 9.27 12.56
N ASP A 101 -9.74 8.89 11.32
CA ASP A 101 -10.32 7.60 10.98
C ASP A 101 -9.26 6.50 11.00
N LEU A 102 -8.08 6.81 10.45
CA LEU A 102 -6.95 5.91 10.34
C LEU A 102 -5.66 6.60 10.82
N ILE A 103 -4.87 5.89 11.61
CA ILE A 103 -3.55 6.32 12.06
C ILE A 103 -2.54 5.23 11.68
N LEU A 104 -1.52 5.58 10.89
CA LEU A 104 -0.44 4.67 10.54
C LEU A 104 0.84 5.09 11.28
N ILE A 105 1.55 4.12 11.84
CA ILE A 105 2.82 4.31 12.54
C ILE A 105 3.87 3.49 11.79
N THR A 106 4.91 4.14 11.27
CA THR A 106 5.94 3.46 10.48
C THR A 106 6.97 2.74 11.34
N HIS A 107 7.37 3.36 12.47
CA HIS A 107 8.39 2.80 13.36
C HIS A 107 8.40 3.45 14.76
N ALA A 108 9.27 2.97 15.64
CA ALA A 108 9.24 3.26 17.07
C ALA A 108 10.01 4.52 17.51
N HIS A 109 10.63 5.30 16.62
CA HIS A 109 11.31 6.52 17.03
C HIS A 109 10.31 7.58 17.50
N TYR A 110 10.74 8.43 18.44
CA TYR A 110 9.89 9.40 19.16
C TYR A 110 9.22 10.44 18.25
N ASP A 111 9.78 10.70 17.08
CA ASP A 111 9.26 11.65 16.08
C ASP A 111 8.30 10.99 15.05
N HIS A 112 8.02 9.70 15.22
CA HIS A 112 7.03 8.93 14.47
C HIS A 112 6.02 8.24 15.40
N PHE A 113 6.43 7.91 16.62
CA PHE A 113 5.61 7.28 17.65
C PHE A 113 5.47 8.22 18.87
N ASP A 114 4.78 9.34 18.68
CA ASP A 114 4.57 10.37 19.69
C ASP A 114 3.22 10.18 20.41
N GLU A 115 3.26 9.61 21.62
CA GLU A 115 2.05 9.30 22.40
C GLU A 115 1.11 10.51 22.59
N PRO A 116 1.59 11.75 22.90
CA PRO A 116 0.72 12.92 22.99
C PRO A 116 -0.01 13.23 21.68
N SER A 117 0.69 13.20 20.55
CA SER A 117 0.09 13.44 19.23
C SER A 117 -0.92 12.36 18.86
N LEU A 118 -0.59 11.08 19.08
CA LEU A 118 -1.51 9.97 18.86
C LEU A 118 -2.80 10.15 19.65
N LYS A 119 -2.74 10.54 20.91
CA LYS A 119 -3.91 10.81 21.76
C LYS A 119 -4.72 12.02 21.29
N ASN A 120 -4.05 13.04 20.75
CA ASN A 120 -4.73 14.26 20.28
C ASN A 120 -5.47 14.06 18.97
N VAL A 121 -5.02 13.17 18.10
CA VAL A 121 -5.68 12.92 16.81
C VAL A 121 -6.72 11.80 16.86
N ALA A 122 -6.52 10.79 17.72
CA ALA A 122 -7.40 9.63 17.82
C ALA A 122 -8.79 9.98 18.33
N LYS A 123 -9.82 9.43 17.72
CA LYS A 123 -11.22 9.39 18.16
C LYS A 123 -11.62 7.97 18.59
N ASP A 124 -12.84 7.79 19.09
CA ASP A 124 -13.26 6.52 19.73
C ASP A 124 -13.32 5.32 18.77
N ASP A 125 -13.40 5.53 17.47
CA ASP A 125 -13.48 4.51 16.41
C ASP A 125 -12.28 4.51 15.46
N SER A 126 -11.21 5.22 15.79
CA SER A 126 -9.96 5.19 14.99
C SER A 126 -9.40 3.78 14.89
N VAL A 127 -8.89 3.44 13.71
CA VAL A 127 -8.06 2.26 13.51
C VAL A 127 -6.58 2.69 13.51
N ILE A 128 -5.74 1.93 14.21
CA ILE A 128 -4.29 2.17 14.25
C ILE A 128 -3.60 1.03 13.52
N VAL A 129 -2.79 1.35 12.51
CA VAL A 129 -1.93 0.41 11.79
C VAL A 129 -0.49 0.61 12.25
N CYS A 130 0.21 -0.47 12.56
CA CYS A 130 1.61 -0.42 12.99
C CYS A 130 2.39 -1.66 12.52
N PRO A 131 3.74 -1.61 12.52
CA PRO A 131 4.55 -2.81 12.32
C PRO A 131 4.22 -3.88 13.38
N GLU A 132 4.23 -5.15 13.01
CA GLU A 132 4.02 -6.29 13.93
C GLU A 132 4.94 -6.17 15.16
N SER A 133 6.19 -5.74 14.97
CA SER A 133 7.15 -5.54 16.05
C SER A 133 6.74 -4.48 17.08
N MET A 134 5.80 -3.60 16.74
CA MET A 134 5.30 -2.52 17.61
C MET A 134 3.94 -2.82 18.25
N LEU A 135 3.29 -3.93 17.91
CA LEU A 135 1.93 -4.25 18.38
C LEU A 135 1.80 -4.14 19.91
N ALA A 136 2.79 -4.64 20.66
CA ALA A 136 2.78 -4.58 22.12
C ALA A 136 2.92 -3.15 22.66
N ASP A 137 3.71 -2.31 22.01
CA ASP A 137 3.94 -0.91 22.41
C ASP A 137 2.68 -0.07 22.13
N VAL A 138 2.08 -0.20 20.96
CA VAL A 138 0.84 0.48 20.58
C VAL A 138 -0.31 0.06 21.49
N THR A 139 -0.48 -1.24 21.73
CA THR A 139 -1.52 -1.77 22.63
C THR A 139 -1.41 -1.18 24.05
N ARG A 140 -0.18 -0.99 24.55
CA ARG A 140 0.10 -0.47 25.90
C ARG A 140 -0.31 0.99 26.07
N LEU A 141 -0.33 1.79 24.99
CA LEU A 141 -0.72 3.20 25.06
C LEU A 141 -2.19 3.40 25.45
N ASN A 142 -3.03 2.40 25.28
CA ASN A 142 -4.47 2.45 25.60
C ASN A 142 -5.13 3.74 25.08
N ILE A 143 -4.85 4.08 23.82
CA ILE A 143 -5.39 5.27 23.16
C ILE A 143 -6.91 5.08 23.03
N LYS A 144 -7.69 6.15 23.30
CA LYS A 144 -9.12 6.16 22.98
C LYS A 144 -9.25 5.94 21.47
N GLY A 145 -10.11 5.03 21.06
CA GLY A 145 -10.18 4.61 19.67
C GLY A 145 -9.79 3.15 19.47
N GLN A 146 -9.15 2.52 20.46
CA GLN A 146 -9.07 1.07 20.50
C GLN A 146 -10.49 0.57 20.83
N ASN A 147 -11.31 0.41 19.80
CA ASN A 147 -12.69 -0.03 19.97
C ASN A 147 -12.71 -1.42 20.61
N LYS A 148 -13.10 -1.50 21.88
CA LYS A 148 -13.17 -2.75 22.66
C LYS A 148 -14.16 -3.78 22.07
N ASN A 149 -14.93 -3.39 21.08
CA ASN A 149 -15.98 -4.21 20.45
C ASN A 149 -15.63 -4.67 19.02
N ILE A 150 -14.49 -4.21 18.47
CA ILE A 150 -13.97 -4.69 17.19
C ILE A 150 -12.59 -5.27 17.47
N ASP A 151 -12.35 -6.52 17.08
CA ASP A 151 -11.01 -7.14 17.12
C ASP A 151 -9.97 -6.39 16.24
N ALA A 152 -10.36 -5.25 15.67
CA ALA A 152 -9.68 -4.47 14.64
C ALA A 152 -9.30 -3.04 15.04
N GLY A 153 -9.31 -2.68 16.31
CA GLY A 153 -8.83 -1.33 16.73
C GLY A 153 -7.31 -1.11 16.49
N ILE A 154 -6.53 -2.20 16.38
CA ILE A 154 -5.12 -2.18 15.99
C ILE A 154 -4.88 -3.28 14.98
N VAL A 155 -4.31 -2.92 13.83
CA VAL A 155 -3.88 -3.84 12.78
C VAL A 155 -2.34 -3.82 12.75
N SER A 156 -1.71 -4.98 12.90
CA SER A 156 -0.27 -5.11 12.78
C SER A 156 0.11 -5.70 11.43
N MET A 157 1.15 -5.15 10.79
CA MET A 157 1.57 -5.54 9.45
C MET A 157 3.08 -5.80 9.39
N ASN A 158 3.49 -6.72 8.57
CA ASN A 158 4.87 -6.95 8.15
C ASN A 158 5.06 -6.47 6.71
N ALA A 159 6.29 -6.19 6.31
CA ALA A 159 6.59 -5.86 4.91
C ALA A 159 6.11 -7.01 3.99
N GLY A 160 5.33 -6.66 2.98
CA GLY A 160 4.68 -7.56 2.04
C GLY A 160 3.21 -7.88 2.36
N ASP A 161 2.70 -7.46 3.52
CA ASP A 161 1.28 -7.61 3.86
C ASP A 161 0.44 -6.56 3.11
N THR A 162 -0.79 -6.95 2.78
CA THR A 162 -1.81 -6.07 2.18
C THR A 162 -3.14 -6.36 2.88
N GLU A 163 -3.77 -5.32 3.42
CA GLU A 163 -5.00 -5.43 4.19
C GLU A 163 -6.02 -4.34 3.80
N GLU A 164 -7.28 -4.70 3.65
CA GLU A 164 -8.38 -3.75 3.63
C GLU A 164 -8.69 -3.36 5.09
N ILE A 165 -8.30 -2.16 5.49
CA ILE A 165 -8.37 -1.69 6.88
C ILE A 165 -9.79 -1.27 7.24
N CYS A 166 -10.46 -0.60 6.32
CA CYS A 166 -11.88 -0.23 6.41
C CYS A 166 -12.41 -0.06 4.98
N GLU A 167 -13.73 0.02 4.84
CA GLU A 167 -14.38 0.18 3.54
C GLU A 167 -13.74 1.31 2.73
N GLY A 168 -13.21 0.99 1.56
CA GLY A 168 -12.58 1.93 0.64
C GLY A 168 -11.12 2.29 0.95
N ILE A 169 -10.49 1.72 2.00
CA ILE A 169 -9.08 1.96 2.30
C ILE A 169 -8.31 0.65 2.38
N THR A 170 -7.39 0.45 1.46
CA THR A 170 -6.42 -0.65 1.48
C THR A 170 -5.03 -0.11 1.85
N VAL A 171 -4.30 -0.86 2.67
CA VAL A 171 -2.92 -0.54 3.06
C VAL A 171 -2.01 -1.70 2.67
N GLU A 172 -0.91 -1.37 1.98
CA GLU A 172 0.18 -2.29 1.68
C GLU A 172 1.39 -1.87 2.51
N ALA A 173 2.03 -2.79 3.22
CA ALA A 173 3.25 -2.53 3.98
C ALA A 173 4.49 -2.88 3.15
N VAL A 174 5.43 -1.95 3.04
CA VAL A 174 6.70 -2.13 2.35
C VAL A 174 7.88 -2.03 3.32
N PRO A 175 9.05 -2.63 3.05
CA PRO A 175 10.16 -2.57 3.97
C PRO A 175 10.71 -1.14 4.13
N ALA A 176 11.10 -0.76 5.36
CA ALA A 176 11.77 0.49 5.66
C ALA A 176 12.96 0.23 6.59
N TYR A 177 14.20 0.38 6.05
CA TYR A 177 15.42 0.15 6.83
C TYR A 177 16.63 0.83 6.21
N ASN A 178 17.75 0.86 6.98
CA ASN A 178 19.02 1.36 6.47
C ASN A 178 19.91 0.25 5.92
N LEU A 179 20.63 0.55 4.82
CA LEU A 179 21.65 -0.33 4.24
C LEU A 179 22.99 -0.22 4.96
N ASN A 180 23.45 1.02 5.19
CA ASN A 180 24.78 1.32 5.69
C ASN A 180 24.79 2.21 6.93
N LYS A 181 23.68 2.32 7.63
CA LYS A 181 23.48 3.08 8.86
C LYS A 181 22.85 2.16 9.92
N ASN A 182 23.00 2.50 11.20
CA ASN A 182 22.52 1.66 12.30
C ASN A 182 21.25 2.19 12.99
N PHE A 183 20.60 3.19 12.39
CA PHE A 183 19.42 3.83 13.02
C PHE A 183 18.14 3.03 12.79
N HIS A 184 18.02 2.40 11.61
CA HIS A 184 16.85 1.62 11.20
C HIS A 184 17.29 0.23 10.73
N PRO A 185 17.68 -0.67 11.68
CA PRO A 185 18.09 -2.03 11.32
C PRO A 185 16.95 -2.83 10.69
N LYS A 186 17.22 -3.57 9.62
CA LYS A 186 16.22 -4.45 8.96
C LYS A 186 15.55 -5.41 9.95
N ALA A 187 16.29 -5.85 10.99
CA ALA A 187 15.78 -6.77 12.01
C ALA A 187 14.65 -6.19 12.88
N ASN A 188 14.44 -4.86 12.86
CA ASN A 188 13.34 -4.23 13.59
C ASN A 188 11.97 -4.49 12.93
N GLY A 189 11.93 -4.92 11.66
CA GLY A 189 10.69 -5.17 10.94
C GLY A 189 9.82 -3.91 10.77
N TRP A 190 10.44 -2.73 10.72
CA TRP A 190 9.76 -1.45 10.48
C TRP A 190 9.39 -1.31 9.02
N VAL A 191 8.33 -0.54 8.72
CA VAL A 191 7.71 -0.47 7.41
C VAL A 191 7.41 0.96 6.97
N GLY A 192 7.36 1.16 5.66
CA GLY A 192 6.59 2.21 5.01
C GLY A 192 5.24 1.67 4.57
N TYR A 193 4.37 2.54 4.09
CA TYR A 193 3.01 2.17 3.67
C TYR A 193 2.66 2.72 2.31
N ILE A 194 1.90 1.94 1.53
CA ILE A 194 1.13 2.43 0.40
C ILE A 194 -0.32 2.41 0.84
N ILE A 195 -0.95 3.58 0.89
CA ILE A 195 -2.35 3.76 1.26
C ILE A 195 -3.13 4.00 -0.02
N ILE A 196 -4.15 3.18 -0.26
CA ILE A 196 -5.03 3.28 -1.42
C ILE A 196 -6.38 3.73 -0.91
N VAL A 197 -6.78 4.93 -1.30
CA VAL A 197 -8.05 5.55 -0.93
C VAL A 197 -8.54 6.43 -2.08
N ASP A 198 -9.83 6.36 -2.40
CA ASP A 198 -10.46 7.14 -3.47
C ASP A 198 -9.73 6.99 -4.83
N GLY A 199 -9.21 5.80 -5.12
CA GLY A 199 -8.46 5.49 -6.34
C GLY A 199 -7.04 6.06 -6.40
N VAL A 200 -6.57 6.80 -5.37
CA VAL A 200 -5.23 7.39 -5.28
C VAL A 200 -4.32 6.52 -4.39
N ARG A 201 -3.09 6.31 -4.83
CA ARG A 201 -2.05 5.54 -4.13
C ARG A 201 -1.02 6.49 -3.50
N TYR A 202 -1.02 6.58 -2.17
CA TYR A 202 -0.10 7.39 -1.38
C TYR A 202 1.01 6.51 -0.81
N TYR A 203 2.26 6.75 -1.19
CA TYR A 203 3.42 6.05 -0.62
C TYR A 203 4.07 6.91 0.46
N ALA A 204 4.02 6.46 1.71
CA ALA A 204 4.75 7.02 2.85
C ALA A 204 5.94 6.11 3.16
N ALA A 205 7.14 6.54 2.81
CA ALA A 205 8.34 5.71 2.89
C ALA A 205 8.75 5.33 4.32
N GLY A 206 8.36 6.13 5.33
CA GLY A 206 8.96 6.05 6.66
C GLY A 206 10.44 6.42 6.61
N ASP A 207 11.21 6.01 7.63
CA ASP A 207 12.64 6.25 7.69
C ASP A 207 13.41 5.09 7.06
N THR A 208 13.89 5.32 5.84
CA THR A 208 14.54 4.29 5.02
C THR A 208 15.69 4.84 4.19
N ASP A 209 16.57 3.96 3.72
CA ASP A 209 17.46 4.21 2.60
C ASP A 209 16.78 3.84 1.28
N ALA A 210 17.40 4.15 0.14
CA ALA A 210 16.92 3.75 -1.19
C ALA A 210 17.15 2.25 -1.39
N LEU A 211 16.18 1.44 -0.98
CA LEU A 211 16.26 -0.01 -1.07
C LEU A 211 15.92 -0.50 -2.47
N PRO A 212 16.60 -1.55 -2.99
CA PRO A 212 16.21 -2.17 -4.25
C PRO A 212 14.77 -2.65 -4.27
N GLU A 213 14.25 -3.13 -3.13
CA GLU A 213 12.89 -3.62 -2.98
C GLU A 213 11.82 -2.53 -3.14
N LEU A 214 12.21 -1.24 -3.08
CA LEU A 214 11.29 -0.10 -3.25
C LEU A 214 11.23 0.43 -4.67
N GLU A 215 12.10 -0.02 -5.58
CA GLU A 215 12.18 0.49 -6.95
C GLU A 215 10.94 0.20 -7.80
N ASP A 216 10.17 -0.83 -7.43
CA ASP A 216 8.94 -1.25 -8.10
C ASP A 216 7.65 -0.76 -7.39
N VAL A 217 7.77 0.13 -6.40
CA VAL A 217 6.61 0.70 -5.70
C VAL A 217 5.77 1.50 -6.69
N ALA A 218 4.50 1.13 -6.83
CA ALA A 218 3.55 1.86 -7.66
C ALA A 218 2.75 2.84 -6.78
N CYS A 219 2.85 4.15 -7.06
CA CYS A 219 2.12 5.20 -6.35
C CYS A 219 1.92 6.44 -7.21
N ASP A 220 0.92 7.25 -6.85
CA ASP A 220 0.62 8.53 -7.47
C ASP A 220 1.32 9.68 -6.74
N ILE A 221 1.42 9.57 -5.41
CA ILE A 221 2.04 10.56 -4.53
C ILE A 221 3.05 9.84 -3.61
N ALA A 222 4.30 10.29 -3.59
CA ALA A 222 5.35 9.74 -2.75
C ALA A 222 5.81 10.74 -1.69
N PHE A 223 5.76 10.34 -0.42
CA PHE A 223 6.37 11.05 0.71
C PHE A 223 7.70 10.36 1.04
N VAL A 224 8.82 11.05 0.81
CA VAL A 224 10.15 10.45 0.97
C VAL A 224 11.07 11.30 1.85
N PRO A 225 11.81 10.70 2.79
CA PRO A 225 12.72 11.43 3.66
C PRO A 225 13.94 11.92 2.87
N VAL A 226 14.37 13.17 3.12
CA VAL A 226 15.49 13.81 2.42
C VAL A 226 16.57 14.35 3.37
N GLY A 227 16.43 14.13 4.68
CA GLY A 227 17.29 14.71 5.71
C GLY A 227 18.72 14.15 5.82
N GLY A 228 19.02 13.02 5.22
CA GLY A 228 20.35 12.48 4.95
C GLY A 228 21.03 11.73 6.10
N THR A 229 20.95 12.19 7.35
CA THR A 229 21.72 11.59 8.46
C THR A 229 21.18 10.20 8.83
N TYR A 230 19.89 10.09 9.02
CA TYR A 230 19.21 8.86 9.46
C TYR A 230 18.60 8.09 8.31
N THR A 231 18.32 8.78 7.22
CA THR A 231 17.56 8.34 6.06
C THR A 231 18.32 8.65 4.77
N MET A 232 17.64 8.60 3.63
CA MET A 232 18.17 9.03 2.34
C MET A 232 18.63 10.49 2.38
N THR A 233 19.74 10.78 1.71
CA THR A 233 20.06 12.15 1.29
C THR A 233 19.06 12.61 0.20
N ALA A 234 18.96 13.92 -0.01
CA ALA A 234 18.11 14.47 -1.07
C ALA A 234 18.36 13.84 -2.46
N THR A 235 19.63 13.56 -2.79
CA THR A 235 19.99 12.94 -4.07
C THR A 235 19.63 11.45 -4.15
N GLU A 236 19.80 10.71 -3.05
CA GLU A 236 19.39 9.30 -2.98
C GLU A 236 17.86 9.17 -3.07
N ALA A 237 17.12 10.04 -2.37
CA ALA A 237 15.67 10.10 -2.43
C ALA A 237 15.17 10.42 -3.85
N ALA A 238 15.77 11.40 -4.54
CA ALA A 238 15.44 11.70 -5.93
C ALA A 238 15.75 10.50 -6.86
N GLY A 239 16.86 9.80 -6.63
CA GLY A 239 17.21 8.60 -7.39
C GLY A 239 16.18 7.47 -7.25
N LEU A 240 15.62 7.27 -6.05
CA LEU A 240 14.52 6.32 -5.82
C LEU A 240 13.23 6.81 -6.50
N VAL A 241 12.84 8.06 -6.28
CA VAL A 241 11.62 8.65 -6.84
C VAL A 241 11.61 8.62 -8.36
N ASN A 242 12.76 8.86 -9.02
CA ASN A 242 12.89 8.77 -10.48
C ASN A 242 12.72 7.33 -11.02
N LYS A 243 12.83 6.29 -10.17
CA LYS A 243 12.54 4.90 -10.53
C LYS A 243 11.06 4.57 -10.37
N ILE A 244 10.46 4.98 -9.25
CA ILE A 244 9.02 4.76 -8.97
C ILE A 244 8.10 5.64 -9.81
N LYS A 245 8.54 6.83 -10.24
CA LYS A 245 7.84 7.76 -11.13
C LYS A 245 6.41 8.14 -10.69
N PRO A 246 6.21 8.64 -9.47
CA PRO A 246 4.92 9.16 -9.04
C PRO A 246 4.59 10.45 -9.80
N ALA A 247 3.31 10.85 -9.86
CA ALA A 247 2.93 12.16 -10.38
C ALA A 247 3.45 13.30 -9.47
N TYR A 248 3.41 13.08 -8.15
CA TYR A 248 3.87 14.05 -7.15
C TYR A 248 4.86 13.44 -6.18
N ALA A 249 5.90 14.19 -5.85
CA ALA A 249 6.89 13.84 -4.83
C ALA A 249 6.95 14.91 -3.75
N ILE A 250 6.79 14.52 -2.49
CA ILE A 250 6.74 15.41 -1.33
C ILE A 250 7.91 15.05 -0.41
N PRO A 251 8.93 15.91 -0.30
CA PRO A 251 10.02 15.68 0.62
C PRO A 251 9.55 15.84 2.07
N ILE A 252 9.96 14.92 2.92
CA ILE A 252 9.67 14.90 4.37
C ILE A 252 10.96 14.71 5.17
N HIS A 253 10.85 14.71 6.49
CA HIS A 253 11.94 14.40 7.43
C HIS A 253 13.17 15.32 7.25
N TYR A 254 12.94 16.65 7.17
CA TYR A 254 13.99 17.66 7.02
C TYR A 254 13.60 18.99 7.70
N GLY A 255 14.59 19.84 7.94
CA GLY A 255 14.38 21.24 8.35
C GLY A 255 14.23 21.48 9.85
N THR A 256 14.05 20.44 10.68
CA THR A 256 13.91 20.57 12.14
C THR A 256 14.88 19.67 12.91
N ILE A 257 14.61 18.38 13.04
CA ILE A 257 15.49 17.44 13.77
C ILE A 257 16.78 17.18 12.97
N VAL A 258 16.64 17.07 11.65
CA VAL A 258 17.71 16.72 10.71
C VAL A 258 17.49 17.43 9.38
N GLY A 259 18.52 17.53 8.58
CA GLY A 259 18.46 18.18 7.28
C GLY A 259 18.22 19.69 7.35
N ARG A 260 18.02 20.30 6.21
CA ARG A 260 17.78 21.74 6.02
C ARG A 260 16.72 21.97 4.96
N ALA A 261 16.12 23.15 4.95
CA ALA A 261 15.19 23.53 3.87
C ALA A 261 15.79 23.38 2.46
N ALA A 262 17.11 23.61 2.31
CA ALA A 262 17.85 23.44 1.05
C ALA A 262 17.92 21.98 0.57
N ASP A 263 17.69 20.99 1.44
CA ASP A 263 17.67 19.58 1.01
C ASP A 263 16.44 19.30 0.14
N ALA A 264 15.30 19.93 0.43
CA ALA A 264 14.13 19.86 -0.44
C ALA A 264 14.38 20.53 -1.81
N ASP A 265 15.16 21.64 -1.87
CA ASP A 265 15.55 22.26 -3.15
C ASP A 265 16.46 21.34 -3.96
N THR A 266 17.43 20.68 -3.28
CA THR A 266 18.33 19.71 -3.91
C THR A 266 17.56 18.50 -4.43
N PHE A 267 16.60 18.00 -3.66
CA PHE A 267 15.71 16.91 -4.07
C PHE A 267 14.93 17.28 -5.34
N GLY A 268 14.22 18.42 -5.31
CA GLY A 268 13.40 18.85 -6.45
C GLY A 268 14.23 19.11 -7.72
N ALA A 269 15.47 19.63 -7.58
CA ALA A 269 16.34 19.87 -8.71
C ALA A 269 16.88 18.57 -9.36
N ALA A 270 16.85 17.44 -8.63
CA ALA A 270 17.33 16.14 -9.09
C ALA A 270 16.22 15.22 -9.61
N LEU A 271 14.95 15.62 -9.53
CA LEU A 271 13.81 14.86 -10.05
C LEU A 271 13.74 14.93 -11.58
N ASP A 272 13.23 13.87 -12.18
CA ASP A 272 12.83 13.82 -13.57
C ASP A 272 11.71 14.85 -13.85
N LYS A 273 11.65 15.37 -15.07
CA LYS A 273 10.75 16.48 -15.44
C LYS A 273 9.25 16.15 -15.35
N ASP A 274 8.93 14.88 -15.41
CA ASP A 274 7.55 14.38 -15.38
C ASP A 274 7.02 14.25 -13.94
N ILE A 275 7.88 14.47 -12.93
CA ILE A 275 7.54 14.37 -11.52
C ILE A 275 7.42 15.79 -10.94
N THR A 276 6.26 16.10 -10.35
CA THR A 276 6.04 17.40 -9.70
C THR A 276 6.44 17.33 -8.22
N MET A 277 7.46 18.12 -7.84
CA MET A 277 7.80 18.28 -6.43
C MET A 277 6.87 19.29 -5.75
N VAL A 278 6.30 18.90 -4.60
CA VAL A 278 5.45 19.77 -3.78
C VAL A 278 6.04 19.89 -2.37
N ARG A 279 6.27 21.10 -1.92
CA ARG A 279 6.77 21.35 -0.56
C ARG A 279 5.59 21.55 0.39
N LYS A 280 5.50 20.73 1.44
CA LYS A 280 4.40 20.74 2.41
C LYS A 280 4.85 20.88 3.87
N VAL A 281 6.13 20.67 4.20
CA VAL A 281 6.62 20.79 5.58
C VAL A 281 6.62 22.26 6.00
N GLU A 282 5.74 22.62 6.94
CA GLU A 282 5.44 24.02 7.29
C GLU A 282 6.56 24.70 8.09
N ASP A 283 7.23 23.97 8.99
CA ASP A 283 8.22 24.50 9.91
C ASP A 283 9.68 24.27 9.48
N ALA A 284 9.92 23.84 8.24
CA ALA A 284 11.27 23.64 7.71
C ALA A 284 12.06 24.96 7.60
N LYS A 285 13.27 25.00 8.18
CA LYS A 285 14.18 26.14 8.23
C LYS A 285 15.44 25.92 7.44
#